data_a4b11fb06b0238dbef3301dc11b92248
#
_entry.id   a4b11fb06b0238dbef3301dc11b92248
#
_cell.length_a   1.000
_cell.length_b   1.000
_cell.length_c   1.000
_cell.angle_alpha   90.00
_cell.angle_beta   90.00
_cell.angle_gamma   90.00
#
_symmetry.space_group_name_H-M   'P 1'
#
loop_
_entity.id
_entity.type
_entity.pdbx_description
1 polymer ?
#
loop_
_entity_poly.entity_id
_entity_poly.type
_entity_poly.pdbx_seq_one_letter_code
_entity_poly.pdbx_strand_id
1 'polypeptide(L)'
;MPIHCPLPISPVSDVEFEEIDKAVMACAYASQNELGRLCDERVYENDVAARLRAWGFAEVHTQVPVTVSHEDFSKIYRLDLVANRVVYELKTVAGWIAGHDSQAIHYAVMLSVDQVKLLNFRPVKVMGRLWRAPLLEGKQRNLRVVSSGWVPLSARCDSLAGRMKQLIEDWGAFLEARLYEEALIHFCGGEDACVARVSVSRDGIPLGSHCVARHADNIAFVVTAITGDPRPYREHLRRLLRLTGLLAFQWLNLSHTELQLVTLQNGKGIT
;
A
#
# COMPACT_ATOMS: atom_id res chain seq x y z
N MET A 1 18.13 9.09 -0.40
CA MET A 1 17.04 8.35 -1.09
C MET A 1 15.84 8.32 -0.14
N PRO A 2 14.64 8.51 -0.62
CA PRO A 2 13.44 8.59 0.24
C PRO A 2 13.01 7.25 0.85
N ILE A 3 13.68 6.15 0.49
CA ILE A 3 13.43 4.81 1.06
C ILE A 3 14.73 4.29 1.66
N HIS A 4 14.67 3.92 2.93
CA HIS A 4 15.82 3.44 3.69
C HIS A 4 15.52 2.09 4.36
N CYS A 5 16.36 1.10 4.07
CA CYS A 5 16.40 -0.19 4.77
C CYS A 5 17.77 -0.33 5.43
N PRO A 6 17.86 -0.70 6.72
CA PRO A 6 19.15 -0.86 7.41
C PRO A 6 19.94 -2.10 6.94
N LEU A 7 19.28 -3.03 6.24
CA LEU A 7 19.92 -4.21 5.68
C LEU A 7 20.26 -4.01 4.20
N PRO A 8 21.37 -4.56 3.72
CA PRO A 8 21.77 -4.52 2.32
C PRO A 8 20.95 -5.55 1.50
N ILE A 9 19.65 -5.31 1.36
CA ILE A 9 18.78 -6.16 0.54
C ILE A 9 19.04 -5.86 -0.94
N SER A 10 19.27 -6.90 -1.73
CA SER A 10 19.51 -6.81 -3.18
C SER A 10 18.93 -8.02 -3.90
N PRO A 11 18.61 -7.92 -5.19
CA PRO A 11 18.15 -9.06 -5.98
C PRO A 11 19.08 -10.27 -5.86
N VAL A 12 18.50 -11.44 -5.83
CA VAL A 12 19.23 -12.72 -5.85
C VAL A 12 18.90 -13.46 -7.16
N SER A 13 19.79 -14.32 -7.64
CA SER A 13 19.50 -15.16 -8.80
C SER A 13 18.39 -16.17 -8.49
N ASP A 14 17.73 -16.68 -9.54
CA ASP A 14 16.70 -17.71 -9.36
C ASP A 14 17.23 -18.96 -8.65
N VAL A 15 18.46 -19.39 -8.97
CA VAL A 15 19.10 -20.53 -8.32
C VAL A 15 19.33 -20.27 -6.83
N GLU A 16 19.87 -19.10 -6.48
CA GLU A 16 20.09 -18.71 -5.09
C GLU A 16 18.75 -18.59 -4.33
N PHE A 17 17.73 -18.02 -4.98
CA PHE A 17 16.39 -17.96 -4.41
C PHE A 17 15.84 -19.35 -4.09
N GLU A 18 15.93 -20.29 -5.04
CA GLU A 18 15.42 -21.66 -4.88
C GLU A 18 16.10 -22.40 -3.71
N GLU A 19 17.41 -22.23 -3.54
CA GLU A 19 18.18 -22.82 -2.44
C GLU A 19 17.74 -22.24 -1.09
N ILE A 20 17.63 -20.93 -0.97
CA ILE A 20 17.17 -20.26 0.24
C ILE A 20 15.71 -20.65 0.53
N ASP A 21 14.85 -20.59 -0.46
CA ASP A 21 13.42 -20.87 -0.34
C ASP A 21 13.15 -22.32 0.10
N LYS A 22 13.89 -23.27 -0.41
CA LYS A 22 13.80 -24.67 0.01
C LYS A 22 14.05 -24.82 1.51
N ALA A 23 15.04 -24.15 2.06
CA ALA A 23 15.33 -24.18 3.49
C ALA A 23 14.25 -23.44 4.30
N VAL A 24 13.81 -22.25 3.85
CA VAL A 24 12.75 -21.50 4.52
C VAL A 24 11.44 -22.29 4.53
N MET A 25 11.05 -22.89 3.41
CA MET A 25 9.84 -23.73 3.34
C MET A 25 9.93 -24.96 4.24
N ALA A 26 11.09 -25.62 4.33
CA ALA A 26 11.28 -26.75 5.24
C ALA A 26 11.12 -26.33 6.71
N CYS A 27 11.70 -25.19 7.10
CA CYS A 27 11.51 -24.61 8.43
C CYS A 27 10.05 -24.22 8.69
N ALA A 28 9.37 -23.63 7.70
CA ALA A 28 7.97 -23.26 7.81
C ALA A 28 7.05 -24.49 8.00
N TYR A 29 7.29 -25.58 7.26
CA TYR A 29 6.56 -26.84 7.47
C TYR A 29 6.83 -27.45 8.84
N ALA A 30 8.08 -27.47 9.29
CA ALA A 30 8.44 -27.97 10.61
C ALA A 30 7.77 -27.13 11.71
N SER A 31 7.77 -25.81 11.57
CA SER A 31 7.10 -24.88 12.47
C SER A 31 5.59 -25.16 12.56
N GLN A 32 4.90 -25.25 11.42
CA GLN A 32 3.46 -25.53 11.41
C GLN A 32 3.14 -26.92 11.99
N ASN A 33 3.95 -27.93 11.72
CA ASN A 33 3.74 -29.29 12.25
C ASN A 33 3.85 -29.31 13.77
N GLU A 34 4.75 -28.55 14.36
CA GLU A 34 4.96 -28.49 15.79
C GLU A 34 3.98 -27.58 16.52
N LEU A 35 3.75 -26.38 15.99
CA LEU A 35 2.92 -25.34 16.61
C LEU A 35 1.43 -25.42 16.23
N GLY A 36 1.10 -26.20 15.20
CA GLY A 36 -0.24 -26.21 14.63
C GLY A 36 -0.51 -25.00 13.75
N ARG A 37 -1.80 -24.64 13.56
CA ARG A 37 -2.24 -23.63 12.58
C ARG A 37 -2.92 -22.41 13.21
N LEU A 38 -2.96 -22.31 14.53
CA LEU A 38 -3.78 -21.33 15.24
C LEU A 38 -2.97 -20.25 15.93
N CYS A 39 -1.65 -20.31 15.87
CA CYS A 39 -0.79 -19.26 16.41
C CYS A 39 -0.89 -17.97 15.59
N ASP A 40 -0.49 -16.87 16.21
CA ASP A 40 -0.33 -15.59 15.56
C ASP A 40 0.91 -15.58 14.63
N GLU A 41 0.91 -14.71 13.63
CA GLU A 41 2.00 -14.57 12.64
C GLU A 41 3.37 -14.47 13.29
N ARG A 42 3.46 -13.66 14.36
CA ARG A 42 4.70 -13.43 15.10
C ARG A 42 5.33 -14.68 15.70
N VAL A 43 4.51 -15.67 16.08
CA VAL A 43 4.99 -16.94 16.64
C VAL A 43 5.69 -17.76 15.56
N TYR A 44 5.08 -17.88 14.38
CA TYR A 44 5.70 -18.58 13.24
C TYR A 44 6.94 -17.86 12.74
N GLU A 45 6.91 -16.54 12.67
CA GLU A 45 8.06 -15.72 12.30
C GLU A 45 9.27 -16.01 13.18
N ASN A 46 9.08 -15.96 14.50
CA ASN A 46 10.14 -16.22 15.47
C ASN A 46 10.67 -17.66 15.39
N ASP A 47 9.79 -18.64 15.25
CA ASP A 47 10.17 -20.06 15.20
C ASP A 47 10.90 -20.39 13.89
N VAL A 48 10.41 -19.92 12.75
CA VAL A 48 11.08 -20.10 11.45
C VAL A 48 12.47 -19.44 11.46
N ALA A 49 12.58 -18.24 12.00
CA ALA A 49 13.86 -17.55 12.12
C ALA A 49 14.85 -18.32 13.04
N ALA A 50 14.38 -18.86 14.16
CA ALA A 50 15.20 -19.66 15.06
C ALA A 50 15.72 -20.94 14.38
N ARG A 51 14.85 -21.64 13.62
CA ARG A 51 15.22 -22.85 12.87
C ARG A 51 16.25 -22.56 11.79
N LEU A 52 16.07 -21.48 11.03
CA LEU A 52 17.03 -21.08 9.99
C LEU A 52 18.41 -20.77 10.59
N ARG A 53 18.45 -20.06 11.72
CA ARG A 53 19.72 -19.80 12.43
C ARG A 53 20.36 -21.11 12.92
N ALA A 54 19.56 -22.05 13.44
CA ALA A 54 20.05 -23.36 13.84
C ALA A 54 20.57 -24.19 12.65
N TRP A 55 20.08 -23.95 11.43
CA TRP A 55 20.58 -24.54 10.19
C TRP A 55 21.84 -23.86 9.65
N GLY A 56 22.33 -22.82 10.31
CA GLY A 56 23.57 -22.13 9.92
C GLY A 56 23.37 -20.94 8.99
N PHE A 57 22.12 -20.45 8.79
CA PHE A 57 21.90 -19.21 8.08
C PHE A 57 22.49 -18.04 8.88
N ALA A 58 23.43 -17.32 8.29
CA ALA A 58 24.12 -16.21 8.95
C ALA A 58 23.25 -14.93 9.01
N GLU A 59 22.46 -14.68 7.98
CA GLU A 59 21.65 -13.48 7.85
C GLU A 59 20.16 -13.83 7.93
N VAL A 60 19.62 -13.85 9.14
CA VAL A 60 18.19 -14.06 9.42
C VAL A 60 17.70 -12.94 10.32
N HIS A 61 16.84 -12.11 9.79
CA HIS A 61 16.30 -10.94 10.48
C HIS A 61 14.78 -10.95 10.46
N THR A 62 14.17 -10.49 11.54
CA THR A 62 12.72 -10.36 11.66
C THR A 62 12.34 -8.92 11.94
N GLN A 63 11.14 -8.50 11.47
CA GLN A 63 10.59 -7.15 11.69
C GLN A 63 11.55 -6.04 11.28
N VAL A 64 12.18 -6.22 10.13
CA VAL A 64 13.16 -5.26 9.61
C VAL A 64 12.45 -3.96 9.22
N PRO A 65 12.80 -2.81 9.83
CA PRO A 65 12.16 -1.56 9.51
C PRO A 65 12.61 -1.05 8.13
N VAL A 66 11.64 -0.65 7.31
CA VAL A 66 11.88 0.08 6.05
C VAL A 66 11.18 1.42 6.18
N THR A 67 11.96 2.49 6.13
CA THR A 67 11.45 3.86 6.26
C THR A 67 11.25 4.48 4.88
N VAL A 68 10.04 4.96 4.60
CA VAL A 68 9.72 5.79 3.43
C VAL A 68 9.55 7.22 3.92
N SER A 69 10.22 8.19 3.29
CA SER A 69 10.19 9.59 3.70
C SER A 69 10.05 10.53 2.50
N HIS A 70 9.48 11.70 2.73
CA HIS A 70 9.44 12.84 1.83
C HIS A 70 9.30 14.11 2.64
N GLU A 71 10.22 15.04 2.51
CA GLU A 71 10.34 16.21 3.39
C GLU A 71 10.27 15.80 4.89
N ASP A 72 9.29 16.29 5.62
CA ASP A 72 9.06 15.97 7.05
C ASP A 72 8.07 14.80 7.28
N PHE A 73 7.48 14.24 6.21
CA PHE A 73 6.69 13.01 6.29
C PHE A 73 7.60 11.77 6.38
N SER A 74 7.23 10.84 7.26
CA SER A 74 7.91 9.56 7.38
C SER A 74 6.95 8.46 7.79
N LYS A 75 7.08 7.28 7.16
CA LYS A 75 6.34 6.07 7.49
C LYS A 75 7.26 4.87 7.55
N ILE A 76 7.09 4.04 8.58
CA ILE A 76 7.88 2.83 8.78
C ILE A 76 7.02 1.61 8.44
N TYR A 77 7.50 0.79 7.53
CA TYR A 77 7.03 -0.56 7.27
C TYR A 77 7.94 -1.57 7.96
N ARG A 78 7.45 -2.78 8.18
CA ARG A 78 8.23 -3.86 8.78
C ARG A 78 8.14 -5.11 7.93
N LEU A 79 9.29 -5.63 7.51
CA LEU A 79 9.38 -6.91 6.82
C LEU A 79 9.34 -8.02 7.86
N ASP A 80 8.47 -8.99 7.71
CA ASP A 80 8.31 -10.05 8.69
C ASP A 80 9.58 -10.89 8.84
N LEU A 81 10.13 -11.39 7.73
CA LEU A 81 11.33 -12.22 7.73
C LEU A 81 12.21 -11.89 6.53
N VAL A 82 13.49 -11.69 6.77
CA VAL A 82 14.54 -11.62 5.75
C VAL A 82 15.54 -12.73 6.00
N ALA A 83 15.73 -13.62 5.03
CA ALA A 83 16.69 -14.71 5.09
C ALA A 83 17.65 -14.60 3.91
N ASN A 84 18.95 -14.37 4.17
CA ASN A 84 19.98 -14.20 3.14
C ASN A 84 19.51 -13.28 2.00
N ARG A 85 19.05 -12.06 2.33
CA ARG A 85 18.54 -11.02 1.41
C ARG A 85 17.16 -11.28 0.79
N VAL A 86 16.58 -12.49 0.89
CA VAL A 86 15.24 -12.80 0.40
C VAL A 86 14.19 -12.39 1.42
N VAL A 87 13.15 -11.72 0.95
CA VAL A 87 12.04 -11.19 1.78
C VAL A 87 10.87 -12.17 1.78
N TYR A 88 10.41 -12.50 2.97
CA TYR A 88 9.22 -13.31 3.22
C TYR A 88 8.23 -12.54 4.07
N GLU A 89 6.98 -12.53 3.63
CA GLU A 89 5.85 -11.98 4.36
C GLU A 89 4.97 -13.12 4.86
N LEU A 90 4.69 -13.15 6.15
CA LEU A 90 3.95 -14.23 6.78
C LEU A 90 2.47 -13.86 6.94
N LYS A 91 1.60 -14.86 6.84
CA LYS A 91 0.16 -14.70 7.00
C LYS A 91 -0.45 -15.89 7.74
N THR A 92 -1.51 -15.61 8.49
CA THR A 92 -2.34 -16.62 9.17
C THR A 92 -3.81 -16.45 8.80
N VAL A 93 -4.09 -16.45 7.49
CA VAL A 93 -5.43 -16.15 6.94
C VAL A 93 -6.06 -17.36 6.27
N ALA A 94 -7.39 -17.44 6.30
CA ALA A 94 -8.13 -18.56 5.70
C ALA A 94 -7.92 -18.66 4.17
N GLY A 95 -7.68 -17.54 3.50
CA GLY A 95 -7.42 -17.48 2.07
C GLY A 95 -6.69 -16.21 1.67
N TRP A 96 -6.11 -16.23 0.48
CA TRP A 96 -5.47 -15.07 -0.11
C TRP A 96 -6.49 -14.03 -0.56
N ILE A 97 -6.20 -12.76 -0.33
CA ILE A 97 -6.93 -11.62 -0.89
C ILE A 97 -5.98 -10.74 -1.71
N ALA A 98 -6.52 -9.93 -2.61
CA ALA A 98 -5.73 -9.04 -3.47
C ALA A 98 -4.82 -8.08 -2.68
N GLY A 99 -5.21 -7.71 -1.45
CA GLY A 99 -4.39 -6.86 -0.58
C GLY A 99 -3.06 -7.48 -0.20
N HIS A 100 -2.97 -8.81 -0.04
CA HIS A 100 -1.71 -9.50 0.25
C HIS A 100 -0.75 -9.42 -0.94
N ASP A 101 -1.29 -9.57 -2.14
CA ASP A 101 -0.52 -9.45 -3.38
C ASP A 101 0.02 -8.03 -3.56
N SER A 102 -0.81 -7.03 -3.27
CA SER A 102 -0.39 -5.62 -3.30
C SER A 102 0.72 -5.31 -2.30
N GLN A 103 0.69 -5.92 -1.11
CA GLN A 103 1.74 -5.78 -0.10
C GLN A 103 3.08 -6.36 -0.57
N ALA A 104 3.07 -7.55 -1.20
CA ALA A 104 4.29 -8.15 -1.75
C ALA A 104 4.90 -7.28 -2.86
N ILE A 105 4.07 -6.75 -3.76
CA ILE A 105 4.50 -5.82 -4.81
C ILE A 105 5.08 -4.54 -4.20
N HIS A 106 4.42 -3.98 -3.19
CA HIS A 106 4.88 -2.79 -2.49
C HIS A 106 6.29 -2.98 -1.90
N TYR A 107 6.54 -4.11 -1.22
CA TYR A 107 7.87 -4.44 -0.70
C TYR A 107 8.90 -4.66 -1.80
N ALA A 108 8.55 -5.37 -2.87
CA ALA A 108 9.45 -5.58 -3.99
C ALA A 108 9.90 -4.25 -4.61
N VAL A 109 8.97 -3.31 -4.79
CA VAL A 109 9.26 -1.98 -5.34
C VAL A 109 10.09 -1.13 -4.37
N MET A 110 9.72 -1.09 -3.08
CA MET A 110 10.46 -0.33 -2.07
C MET A 110 11.93 -0.76 -1.97
N LEU A 111 12.17 -2.06 -2.02
CA LEU A 111 13.49 -2.65 -1.83
C LEU A 111 14.27 -2.81 -3.13
N SER A 112 13.64 -2.51 -4.27
CA SER A 112 14.20 -2.73 -5.60
C SER A 112 14.65 -4.19 -5.81
N VAL A 113 13.83 -5.14 -5.32
CA VAL A 113 14.03 -6.57 -5.54
C VAL A 113 12.96 -7.10 -6.50
N ASP A 114 13.29 -8.16 -7.21
CA ASP A 114 12.39 -8.78 -8.19
C ASP A 114 11.52 -9.91 -7.60
N GLN A 115 11.81 -10.33 -6.37
CA GLN A 115 11.15 -11.48 -5.75
C GLN A 115 10.79 -11.19 -4.28
N VAL A 116 9.53 -11.43 -3.92
CA VAL A 116 9.02 -11.46 -2.53
C VAL A 116 8.09 -12.66 -2.39
N LYS A 117 8.20 -13.42 -1.30
CA LYS A 117 7.36 -14.59 -1.10
C LYS A 117 6.43 -14.42 0.10
N LEU A 118 5.15 -14.72 -0.12
CA LEU A 118 4.15 -14.82 0.93
C LEU A 118 4.09 -16.25 1.47
N LEU A 119 4.03 -16.41 2.79
CA LEU A 119 3.85 -17.70 3.47
C LEU A 119 2.58 -17.66 4.31
N ASN A 120 1.65 -18.60 4.09
CA ASN A 120 0.42 -18.67 4.88
C ASN A 120 0.38 -19.95 5.72
N PHE A 121 0.29 -19.78 7.03
CA PHE A 121 0.31 -20.86 8.02
C PHE A 121 -1.09 -21.36 8.43
N ARG A 122 -2.18 -20.69 7.99
CA ARG A 122 -3.54 -21.10 8.36
C ARG A 122 -4.06 -22.34 7.63
N PRO A 123 -3.77 -22.59 6.34
CA PRO A 123 -4.21 -23.78 5.62
C PRO A 123 -3.68 -25.08 6.22
N VAL A 124 -4.20 -26.24 5.77
CA VAL A 124 -3.79 -27.57 6.26
C VAL A 124 -2.28 -27.81 6.12
N LYS A 125 -1.70 -27.25 5.06
CA LYS A 125 -0.25 -27.20 4.86
C LYS A 125 0.15 -25.75 4.61
N VAL A 126 1.36 -25.36 5.00
CA VAL A 126 1.90 -24.04 4.66
C VAL A 126 1.80 -23.83 3.16
N MET A 127 1.25 -22.70 2.78
CA MET A 127 1.15 -22.30 1.37
C MET A 127 2.12 -21.15 1.10
N GLY A 128 2.99 -21.33 0.11
CA GLY A 128 3.85 -20.27 -0.42
C GLY A 128 3.28 -19.68 -1.70
N ARG A 129 3.39 -18.35 -1.85
CA ARG A 129 3.09 -17.65 -3.11
C ARG A 129 4.24 -16.70 -3.43
N LEU A 130 4.95 -16.99 -4.51
CA LEU A 130 6.03 -16.14 -5.00
C LEU A 130 5.46 -15.02 -5.86
N TRP A 131 5.82 -13.79 -5.53
CA TRP A 131 5.63 -12.62 -6.35
C TRP A 131 6.94 -12.26 -7.04
N ARG A 132 6.86 -12.12 -8.38
CA ARG A 132 7.94 -11.62 -9.21
C ARG A 132 7.54 -10.27 -9.77
N ALA A 133 8.28 -9.24 -9.41
CA ALA A 133 8.15 -7.91 -9.99
C ALA A 133 9.37 -7.69 -10.89
N PRO A 134 9.20 -7.49 -12.21
CA PRO A 134 10.34 -7.12 -13.03
C PRO A 134 10.90 -5.80 -12.50
N LEU A 135 12.23 -5.72 -12.33
CA LEU A 135 12.90 -4.49 -11.92
C LEU A 135 12.51 -3.37 -12.90
N LEU A 136 11.78 -2.41 -12.39
CA LEU A 136 11.19 -1.33 -13.20
C LEU A 136 12.18 -0.17 -13.33
N GLU A 137 13.40 -0.42 -13.84
CA GLU A 137 14.47 0.57 -13.98
C GLU A 137 13.96 1.96 -14.42
N GLY A 138 13.64 2.80 -13.43
CA GLY A 138 13.18 4.18 -13.65
C GLY A 138 11.78 4.35 -14.25
N LYS A 139 11.14 3.31 -14.77
CA LYS A 139 9.80 3.38 -15.42
C LYS A 139 8.69 3.77 -14.44
N GLN A 140 8.84 3.46 -13.16
CA GLN A 140 7.90 3.83 -12.13
C GLN A 140 7.75 5.34 -11.91
N ARG A 141 8.68 6.17 -12.42
CA ARG A 141 8.67 7.63 -12.29
C ARG A 141 8.15 8.35 -13.52
N ASN A 142 8.10 7.69 -14.66
CA ASN A 142 7.64 8.25 -15.93
C ASN A 142 6.15 7.97 -16.15
N LEU A 143 5.30 8.65 -15.39
CA LEU A 143 3.85 8.54 -15.51
C LEU A 143 3.27 9.60 -16.40
N ARG A 144 2.26 9.22 -17.20
CA ARG A 144 1.40 10.17 -17.88
C ARG A 144 0.45 10.82 -16.87
N VAL A 145 0.44 12.15 -16.79
CA VAL A 145 -0.52 12.87 -15.97
C VAL A 145 -1.72 13.27 -16.83
N VAL A 146 -2.90 12.78 -16.48
CA VAL A 146 -4.18 13.11 -17.12
C VAL A 146 -4.99 13.97 -16.18
N SER A 147 -5.06 15.27 -16.48
CA SER A 147 -5.74 16.29 -15.68
C SER A 147 -6.94 16.93 -16.36
N SER A 148 -7.37 16.42 -17.51
CA SER A 148 -8.52 17.00 -18.26
C SER A 148 -9.83 16.99 -17.47
N GLY A 149 -9.95 16.15 -16.45
CA GLY A 149 -11.09 16.10 -15.53
C GLY A 149 -10.87 16.86 -14.21
N TRP A 150 -9.74 17.56 -14.06
CA TRP A 150 -9.41 18.29 -12.85
C TRP A 150 -9.92 19.72 -12.91
N VAL A 151 -10.74 20.10 -11.95
CA VAL A 151 -11.19 21.48 -11.76
C VAL A 151 -10.68 21.95 -10.40
N PRO A 152 -9.76 22.89 -10.34
CA PRO A 152 -9.29 23.46 -9.10
C PRO A 152 -10.39 24.36 -8.51
N LEU A 153 -11.03 23.87 -7.44
CA LEU A 153 -12.09 24.60 -6.74
C LEU A 153 -11.52 25.58 -5.70
N SER A 154 -10.24 25.45 -5.40
CA SER A 154 -9.48 26.33 -4.51
C SER A 154 -7.98 26.20 -4.80
N ALA A 155 -7.15 27.13 -4.32
CA ALA A 155 -5.69 27.03 -4.41
C ALA A 155 -5.14 25.76 -3.74
N ARG A 156 -5.83 25.25 -2.74
CA ARG A 156 -5.45 23.98 -2.07
C ARG A 156 -5.60 22.77 -3.00
N CYS A 157 -6.51 22.79 -3.98
CA CYS A 157 -6.64 21.73 -4.97
C CYS A 157 -5.39 21.61 -5.85
N ASP A 158 -4.84 22.74 -6.28
CA ASP A 158 -3.60 22.75 -7.08
C ASP A 158 -2.41 22.30 -6.24
N SER A 159 -2.35 22.72 -4.98
CA SER A 159 -1.33 22.25 -4.03
C SER A 159 -1.41 20.72 -3.85
N LEU A 160 -2.61 20.15 -3.70
CA LEU A 160 -2.82 18.71 -3.57
C LEU A 160 -2.30 17.93 -4.79
N ALA A 161 -2.67 18.39 -5.99
CA ALA A 161 -2.21 17.78 -7.24
C ALA A 161 -0.68 17.93 -7.43
N GLY A 162 -0.12 19.07 -7.05
CA GLY A 162 1.32 19.33 -7.07
C GLY A 162 2.08 18.39 -6.12
N ARG A 163 1.61 18.27 -4.89
CA ARG A 163 2.21 17.33 -3.90
C ARG A 163 2.18 15.89 -4.37
N MET A 164 1.06 15.43 -4.93
CA MET A 164 0.99 14.07 -5.47
C MET A 164 2.04 13.81 -6.55
N LYS A 165 2.30 14.78 -7.42
CA LYS A 165 3.35 14.66 -8.45
C LYS A 165 4.74 14.56 -7.82
N GLN A 166 5.05 15.41 -6.82
CA GLN A 166 6.32 15.36 -6.09
C GLN A 166 6.54 14.00 -5.40
N LEU A 167 5.51 13.46 -4.74
CA LEU A 167 5.57 12.12 -4.13
C LEU A 167 5.87 11.03 -5.16
N ILE A 168 5.27 11.12 -6.37
CA ILE A 168 5.53 10.17 -7.45
C ILE A 168 6.95 10.33 -8.01
N GLU A 169 7.46 11.55 -8.13
CA GLU A 169 8.84 11.81 -8.55
C GLU A 169 9.86 11.19 -7.59
N ASP A 170 9.59 11.23 -6.29
CA ASP A 170 10.46 10.67 -5.25
C ASP A 170 10.31 9.15 -5.09
N TRP A 171 9.08 8.67 -4.98
CA TRP A 171 8.80 7.27 -4.62
C TRP A 171 8.51 6.38 -5.83
N GLY A 172 8.11 6.97 -6.95
CA GLY A 172 7.57 6.25 -8.10
C GLY A 172 6.07 5.96 -7.95
N ALA A 173 5.52 5.20 -8.91
CA ALA A 173 4.21 4.54 -8.81
C ALA A 173 4.40 3.14 -8.18
N PHE A 174 3.41 2.33 -8.09
CA PHE A 174 3.45 0.94 -7.60
C PHE A 174 3.52 0.75 -6.09
N LEU A 175 3.69 1.82 -5.31
CA LEU A 175 3.51 1.74 -3.87
C LEU A 175 2.02 1.76 -3.52
N GLU A 176 1.69 1.35 -2.30
CA GLU A 176 0.29 1.35 -1.85
C GLU A 176 -0.34 2.74 -1.94
N ALA A 177 -1.56 2.84 -2.49
CA ALA A 177 -2.30 4.11 -2.58
C ALA A 177 -2.44 4.80 -1.22
N ARG A 178 -2.57 4.00 -0.16
CA ARG A 178 -2.67 4.49 1.21
C ARG A 178 -1.43 5.28 1.66
N LEU A 179 -0.22 4.92 1.21
CA LEU A 179 1.00 5.67 1.54
C LEU A 179 0.93 7.09 1.00
N TYR A 180 0.51 7.26 -0.25
CA TYR A 180 0.34 8.58 -0.86
C TYR A 180 -0.78 9.38 -0.17
N GLU A 181 -1.89 8.73 0.18
CA GLU A 181 -3.00 9.38 0.87
C GLU A 181 -2.58 9.88 2.26
N GLU A 182 -1.88 9.08 3.05
CA GLU A 182 -1.35 9.46 4.36
C GLU A 182 -0.34 10.62 4.26
N ALA A 183 0.52 10.61 3.25
CA ALA A 183 1.44 11.72 3.00
C ALA A 183 0.69 13.00 2.62
N LEU A 184 -0.31 12.91 1.75
CA LEU A 184 -1.16 14.06 1.40
C LEU A 184 -1.93 14.59 2.62
N ILE A 185 -2.46 13.72 3.48
CA ILE A 185 -3.09 14.11 4.74
C ILE A 185 -2.10 14.86 5.62
N HIS A 186 -0.86 14.35 5.76
CA HIS A 186 0.20 15.01 6.52
C HIS A 186 0.45 16.44 5.99
N PHE A 187 0.67 16.62 4.69
CA PHE A 187 0.92 17.92 4.09
C PHE A 187 -0.30 18.85 4.05
N CYS A 188 -1.50 18.32 4.24
CA CYS A 188 -2.72 19.12 4.42
C CYS A 188 -2.96 19.57 5.87
N GLY A 189 -2.02 19.30 6.79
CA GLY A 189 -2.09 19.72 8.20
C GLY A 189 -2.28 18.57 9.19
N GLY A 190 -2.16 17.32 8.73
CA GLY A 190 -2.28 16.10 9.55
C GLY A 190 -3.73 15.61 9.71
N GLU A 191 -3.88 14.48 10.40
CA GLU A 191 -5.19 13.82 10.56
C GLU A 191 -6.21 14.72 11.26
N ASP A 192 -5.83 15.43 12.31
CA ASP A 192 -6.73 16.29 13.08
C ASP A 192 -7.34 17.44 12.24
N ALA A 193 -6.58 17.97 11.29
CA ALA A 193 -7.05 19.05 10.41
C ALA A 193 -7.75 18.54 9.15
N CYS A 194 -7.35 17.37 8.68
CA CYS A 194 -7.69 16.89 7.35
C CYS A 194 -8.79 15.80 7.38
N VAL A 195 -8.77 14.90 8.37
CA VAL A 195 -9.73 13.80 8.44
C VAL A 195 -10.97 14.20 9.23
N ALA A 196 -12.14 14.06 8.61
CA ALA A 196 -13.40 14.48 9.23
C ALA A 196 -14.52 13.46 9.00
N ARG A 197 -15.43 13.38 9.96
CA ARG A 197 -16.69 12.64 9.79
C ARG A 197 -17.75 13.55 9.20
N VAL A 198 -18.24 13.19 8.02
CA VAL A 198 -19.34 13.88 7.35
C VAL A 198 -20.65 13.12 7.57
N SER A 199 -21.74 13.85 7.80
CA SER A 199 -23.06 13.26 7.94
C SER A 199 -23.51 12.64 6.62
N VAL A 200 -24.10 11.46 6.71
CA VAL A 200 -24.71 10.76 5.57
C VAL A 200 -26.22 10.74 5.79
N SER A 201 -26.97 11.25 4.81
CA SER A 201 -28.45 11.29 4.85
C SER A 201 -29.04 10.94 3.50
N ARG A 202 -30.28 10.42 3.52
CA ARG A 202 -31.08 10.16 2.32
C ARG A 202 -32.50 10.69 2.55
N ASP A 203 -32.95 11.56 1.66
CA ASP A 203 -34.29 12.16 1.72
C ASP A 203 -34.60 12.78 3.08
N GLY A 204 -33.60 13.46 3.70
CA GLY A 204 -33.71 14.06 5.01
C GLY A 204 -33.56 13.10 6.19
N ILE A 205 -33.47 11.79 5.94
CA ILE A 205 -33.31 10.77 7.00
C ILE A 205 -31.82 10.61 7.28
N PRO A 206 -31.36 10.85 8.52
CA PRO A 206 -29.96 10.63 8.91
C PRO A 206 -29.65 9.13 8.94
N LEU A 207 -28.57 8.72 8.25
CA LEU A 207 -28.11 7.34 8.16
C LEU A 207 -26.85 7.07 9.00
N GLY A 208 -26.17 8.15 9.47
CA GLY A 208 -24.94 8.06 10.23
C GLY A 208 -23.88 9.02 9.71
N SER A 209 -22.61 8.65 9.86
CA SER A 209 -21.49 9.46 9.39
C SER A 209 -20.41 8.61 8.71
N HIS A 210 -19.70 9.20 7.76
CA HIS A 210 -18.59 8.58 7.02
C HIS A 210 -17.32 9.41 7.20
N CYS A 211 -16.17 8.73 7.31
CA CYS A 211 -14.87 9.37 7.47
C CYS A 211 -14.29 9.68 6.10
N VAL A 212 -13.84 10.92 5.88
CA VAL A 212 -13.22 11.37 4.63
C VAL A 212 -11.99 12.22 4.92
N ALA A 213 -11.00 12.16 4.02
CA ALA A 213 -9.92 13.14 4.00
C ALA A 213 -10.39 14.39 3.25
N ARG A 214 -10.17 15.59 3.84
CA ARG A 214 -10.53 16.89 3.29
C ARG A 214 -9.32 17.80 3.26
N HIS A 215 -9.15 18.54 2.20
CA HIS A 215 -8.12 19.58 2.12
C HIS A 215 -8.69 21.01 2.15
N ALA A 216 -10.02 21.15 2.06
CA ALA A 216 -10.75 22.38 2.23
C ALA A 216 -12.17 22.07 2.76
N ASP A 217 -12.88 23.13 3.19
CA ASP A 217 -14.25 22.96 3.65
C ASP A 217 -15.11 22.34 2.54
N ASN A 218 -15.78 21.24 2.88
CA ASN A 218 -16.67 20.49 2.00
C ASN A 218 -16.02 19.93 0.70
N ILE A 219 -14.69 19.96 0.57
CA ILE A 219 -13.98 19.31 -0.55
C ILE A 219 -13.15 18.16 0.02
N ALA A 220 -13.55 16.94 -0.26
CA ALA A 220 -12.83 15.74 0.12
C ALA A 220 -11.85 15.31 -0.98
N PHE A 221 -10.85 14.52 -0.63
CA PHE A 221 -10.01 13.84 -1.60
C PHE A 221 -9.86 12.36 -1.28
N VAL A 222 -9.46 11.59 -2.27
CA VAL A 222 -9.19 10.16 -2.14
C VAL A 222 -8.12 9.75 -3.14
N VAL A 223 -7.22 8.87 -2.70
CA VAL A 223 -6.20 8.25 -3.55
C VAL A 223 -6.55 6.80 -3.79
N THR A 224 -6.47 6.37 -5.03
CA THR A 224 -6.70 4.96 -5.42
C THR A 224 -5.62 4.47 -6.38
N ALA A 225 -5.50 3.16 -6.52
CA ALA A 225 -4.61 2.49 -7.48
C ALA A 225 -5.41 1.56 -8.41
N ILE A 226 -6.47 2.07 -9.01
CA ILE A 226 -7.34 1.29 -9.90
C ILE A 226 -6.67 1.17 -11.28
N THR A 227 -6.30 -0.05 -11.66
CA THR A 227 -5.67 -0.35 -12.95
C THR A 227 -6.67 -0.82 -14.02
N GLY A 228 -7.87 -1.24 -13.61
CA GLY A 228 -8.96 -1.65 -14.48
C GLY A 228 -9.93 -0.50 -14.82
N ASP A 229 -11.21 -0.84 -15.01
CA ASP A 229 -12.25 0.15 -15.31
C ASP A 229 -12.54 1.05 -14.08
N PRO A 230 -12.28 2.36 -14.14
CA PRO A 230 -12.51 3.27 -13.02
C PRO A 230 -13.97 3.72 -12.88
N ARG A 231 -14.85 3.41 -13.84
CA ARG A 231 -16.25 3.89 -13.87
C ARG A 231 -17.08 3.44 -12.66
N PRO A 232 -17.00 2.18 -12.18
CA PRO A 232 -17.75 1.77 -10.99
C PRO A 232 -17.37 2.58 -9.75
N TYR A 233 -16.07 2.83 -9.53
CA TYR A 233 -15.60 3.63 -8.40
C TYR A 233 -16.07 5.09 -8.50
N ARG A 234 -16.02 5.68 -9.69
CA ARG A 234 -16.55 7.02 -9.96
C ARG A 234 -18.02 7.12 -9.57
N GLU A 235 -18.83 6.13 -9.91
CA GLU A 235 -20.25 6.10 -9.53
C GLU A 235 -20.46 5.97 -8.01
N HIS A 236 -19.59 5.23 -7.31
CA HIS A 236 -19.63 5.18 -5.84
C HIS A 236 -19.33 6.54 -5.22
N LEU A 237 -18.32 7.26 -5.70
CA LEU A 237 -18.03 8.62 -5.24
C LEU A 237 -19.19 9.58 -5.52
N ARG A 238 -19.83 9.52 -6.70
CA ARG A 238 -21.01 10.31 -7.02
C ARG A 238 -22.20 10.03 -6.10
N ARG A 239 -22.40 8.76 -5.75
CA ARG A 239 -23.46 8.39 -4.78
C ARG A 239 -23.13 8.97 -3.40
N LEU A 240 -21.89 8.88 -2.95
CA LEU A 240 -21.47 9.43 -1.66
C LEU A 240 -21.64 10.96 -1.63
N LEU A 241 -21.30 11.66 -2.71
CA LEU A 241 -21.55 13.11 -2.85
C LEU A 241 -23.03 13.47 -2.67
N ARG A 242 -23.95 12.70 -3.27
CA ARG A 242 -25.39 12.98 -3.13
C ARG A 242 -25.93 12.75 -1.72
N LEU A 243 -25.27 11.87 -0.94
CA LEU A 243 -25.69 11.50 0.40
C LEU A 243 -25.02 12.33 1.50
N THR A 244 -24.05 13.18 1.13
CA THR A 244 -23.29 14.01 2.06
C THR A 244 -23.44 15.49 1.71
N GLY A 245 -23.05 16.38 2.61
CA GLY A 245 -22.96 17.83 2.33
C GLY A 245 -21.69 18.26 1.61
N LEU A 246 -20.91 17.33 1.07
CA LEU A 246 -19.69 17.63 0.33
C LEU A 246 -20.00 18.31 -1.00
N LEU A 247 -19.19 19.32 -1.35
CA LEU A 247 -19.25 19.99 -2.65
C LEU A 247 -18.60 19.14 -3.74
N ALA A 248 -17.47 18.52 -3.42
CA ALA A 248 -16.69 17.77 -4.39
C ALA A 248 -15.83 16.66 -3.75
N PHE A 249 -15.48 15.70 -4.59
CA PHE A 249 -14.31 14.83 -4.40
C PHE A 249 -13.23 15.20 -5.42
N GLN A 250 -12.03 15.39 -4.91
CA GLN A 250 -10.78 15.41 -5.67
C GLN A 250 -10.23 13.98 -5.69
N TRP A 251 -10.39 13.28 -6.78
CA TRP A 251 -9.98 11.90 -6.93
C TRP A 251 -8.66 11.79 -7.69
N LEU A 252 -7.66 11.20 -7.02
CA LEU A 252 -6.33 10.95 -7.56
C LEU A 252 -6.19 9.44 -7.77
N ASN A 253 -6.28 8.97 -9.02
CA ASN A 253 -6.11 7.55 -9.32
C ASN A 253 -4.73 7.30 -9.90
N LEU A 254 -3.89 6.59 -9.15
CA LEU A 254 -2.52 6.25 -9.51
C LEU A 254 -2.48 4.82 -10.06
N SER A 255 -2.50 4.67 -11.37
CA SER A 255 -2.23 3.39 -12.03
C SER A 255 -0.72 3.20 -12.26
N HIS A 256 -0.32 2.05 -12.79
CA HIS A 256 1.08 1.75 -13.10
C HIS A 256 1.71 2.68 -14.15
N THR A 257 0.90 3.31 -14.99
CA THR A 257 1.36 4.11 -16.15
C THR A 257 0.81 5.54 -16.15
N GLU A 258 -0.14 5.84 -15.26
CA GLU A 258 -0.90 7.07 -15.35
C GLU A 258 -1.35 7.57 -13.98
N LEU A 259 -1.23 8.88 -13.75
CA LEU A 259 -1.91 9.61 -12.70
C LEU A 259 -3.13 10.32 -13.30
N GLN A 260 -4.32 9.86 -12.97
CA GLN A 260 -5.57 10.52 -13.33
C GLN A 260 -6.02 11.46 -12.21
N LEU A 261 -6.22 12.72 -12.54
CA LEU A 261 -6.74 13.76 -11.64
C LEU A 261 -8.17 14.09 -12.07
N VAL A 262 -9.13 13.87 -11.19
CA VAL A 262 -10.56 14.02 -11.50
C VAL A 262 -11.27 14.78 -10.38
N THR A 263 -12.03 15.80 -10.72
CA THR A 263 -12.95 16.51 -9.83
C THR A 263 -14.37 16.01 -10.07
N LEU A 264 -15.01 15.47 -9.05
CA LEU A 264 -16.41 15.13 -9.05
C LEU A 264 -17.16 16.16 -8.21
N GLN A 265 -18.10 16.87 -8.80
CA GLN A 265 -18.90 17.89 -8.13
C GLN A 265 -20.32 17.38 -7.89
N ASN A 266 -20.92 17.82 -6.79
CA ASN A 266 -22.34 17.62 -6.57
C ASN A 266 -23.10 18.52 -7.56
N GLY A 267 -23.95 17.92 -8.41
CA GLY A 267 -24.68 18.65 -9.46
C GLY A 267 -25.75 19.65 -8.97
N LYS A 268 -25.72 20.01 -7.70
CA LYS A 268 -26.44 21.20 -7.17
C LYS A 268 -25.54 22.39 -7.42
N GLY A 269 -25.80 23.07 -8.54
CA GLY A 269 -25.08 24.26 -8.93
C GLY A 269 -24.95 25.27 -7.77
N ILE A 270 -23.81 25.95 -7.76
CA ILE A 270 -23.62 27.17 -7.00
C ILE A 270 -24.63 28.18 -7.57
N THR A 271 -25.73 28.41 -6.84
CA THR A 271 -26.61 29.61 -7.06
C THR A 271 -26.01 30.76 -6.30
#